data_a979603b640db72041ebbedd808019a7
#
_entry.id   a979603b640db72041ebbedd808019a7
#
_cell.length_a   1.000
_cell.length_b   1.000
_cell.length_c   1.000
_cell.angle_alpha   90.00
_cell.angle_beta   90.00
_cell.angle_gamma   90.00
#
_symmetry.space_group_name_H-M   'P 1'
#
loop_
_entity.id
_entity.type
_entity.pdbx_description
1 polymer ?
#
loop_
_entity_poly.entity_id
_entity_poly.type
_entity_poly.pdbx_seq_one_letter_code
_entity_poly.pdbx_strand_id
1 'polypeptide(L)'
;MDQNNPLAELTHKRRLSALGPGGLSRERAGFEVRDVHYSHYGRMCPVETPEGPNIGLISSLSNYGIVNKYGLIETPYRRINPKTHEVTNECLYVTADIEENKVIAQASEPLSDTGAFLNRYVACRRGPDVLEASPEEVDLMDVSPKQVVSIGTSLIPFLEHDDTNRALMGANMQRQAVPLLRPEAPLVGTGMEWVAGQDSGVCVLAKRSGVVTSVNGKQIIVRADNGEYDTYDLIKFLRSNQSTCINQHPIVYKGDKVEAGQTLADGMSTDGGELALGHLSLIHISEPTRHSL
;
A
#
# COMPACT_ATOMS: atom_id res chain seq x y z
N MET A 1 8.20 10.79 -13.90
CA MET A 1 7.79 9.76 -12.92
C MET A 1 8.90 9.63 -11.89
N ASP A 2 8.54 9.64 -10.59
CA ASP A 2 9.50 9.45 -9.51
C ASP A 2 9.96 7.99 -9.50
N GLN A 3 11.27 7.76 -9.55
CA GLN A 3 11.91 6.44 -9.60
C GLN A 3 13.10 6.34 -8.65
N ASN A 4 13.10 7.11 -7.56
CA ASN A 4 14.15 7.00 -6.54
C ASN A 4 14.22 5.60 -5.95
N ASN A 5 13.05 5.04 -5.65
CA ASN A 5 12.86 3.70 -5.11
C ASN A 5 11.53 3.13 -5.59
N PRO A 6 11.24 1.82 -5.38
CA PRO A 6 10.00 1.20 -5.81
C PRO A 6 8.75 1.85 -5.22
N LEU A 7 8.81 2.29 -3.97
CA LEU A 7 7.70 2.97 -3.30
C LEU A 7 7.37 4.31 -3.96
N ALA A 8 8.38 5.09 -4.33
CA ALA A 8 8.19 6.38 -5.03
C ALA A 8 7.47 6.19 -6.36
N GLU A 9 7.82 5.17 -7.12
CA GLU A 9 7.16 4.83 -8.38
C GLU A 9 5.71 4.37 -8.17
N LEU A 10 5.47 3.49 -7.20
CA LEU A 10 4.15 2.95 -6.88
C LEU A 10 3.19 4.05 -6.41
N THR A 11 3.64 4.90 -5.49
CA THR A 11 2.84 6.02 -4.97
C THR A 11 2.58 7.08 -6.03
N HIS A 12 3.52 7.33 -6.93
CA HIS A 12 3.31 8.25 -8.06
C HIS A 12 2.19 7.77 -8.98
N LYS A 13 2.13 6.47 -9.28
CA LYS A 13 1.06 5.87 -10.11
C LYS A 13 -0.33 5.94 -9.46
N ARG A 14 -0.37 6.01 -8.13
CA ARG A 14 -1.60 6.09 -7.33
C ARG A 14 -1.94 7.51 -6.85
N ARG A 15 -1.32 8.52 -7.45
CA ARG A 15 -1.51 9.93 -7.06
C ARG A 15 -2.78 10.50 -7.69
N LEU A 16 -3.56 11.21 -6.89
CA LEU A 16 -4.76 11.93 -7.26
C LEU A 16 -4.48 13.43 -7.22
N SER A 17 -4.90 14.18 -8.23
CA SER A 17 -4.70 15.63 -8.32
C SER A 17 -6.02 16.34 -8.55
N ALA A 18 -6.30 17.38 -7.76
CA ALA A 18 -7.42 18.29 -7.99
C ALA A 18 -7.07 19.42 -8.98
N LEU A 19 -5.83 19.51 -9.42
CA LEU A 19 -5.30 20.53 -10.31
C LEU A 19 -5.41 20.11 -11.77
N GLY A 20 -5.42 21.08 -12.68
CA GLY A 20 -5.32 20.86 -14.12
C GLY A 20 -6.57 21.24 -14.89
N PRO A 21 -6.66 20.86 -16.20
CA PRO A 21 -7.81 21.17 -17.04
C PRO A 21 -9.10 20.55 -16.48
N GLY A 22 -10.11 21.39 -16.25
CA GLY A 22 -11.38 20.97 -15.61
C GLY A 22 -11.33 20.88 -14.10
N GLY A 23 -10.18 21.11 -13.47
CA GLY A 23 -9.97 21.12 -12.01
C GLY A 23 -9.78 22.52 -11.44
N LEU A 24 -9.17 22.57 -10.26
CA LEU A 24 -8.90 23.79 -9.51
C LEU A 24 -7.57 24.43 -9.93
N SER A 25 -7.42 25.74 -9.66
CA SER A 25 -6.12 26.41 -9.61
C SER A 25 -5.68 26.60 -8.17
N ARG A 26 -4.37 26.60 -7.91
CA ARG A 26 -3.82 26.75 -6.55
C ARG A 26 -4.30 28.02 -5.85
N GLU A 27 -4.42 29.11 -6.59
CA GLU A 27 -4.80 30.43 -6.08
C GLU A 27 -6.29 30.50 -5.68
N ARG A 28 -7.14 29.68 -6.34
CA ARG A 28 -8.59 29.65 -6.08
C ARG A 28 -8.99 28.58 -5.09
N ALA A 29 -8.07 27.71 -4.68
CA ALA A 29 -8.34 26.64 -3.74
C ALA A 29 -8.32 27.18 -2.29
N GLY A 30 -9.50 27.33 -1.69
CA GLY A 30 -9.67 27.65 -0.27
C GLY A 30 -9.38 26.45 0.64
N PHE A 31 -9.63 26.64 1.95
CA PHE A 31 -9.43 25.58 2.95
C PHE A 31 -10.41 24.42 2.74
N GLU A 32 -11.66 24.71 2.38
CA GLU A 32 -12.74 23.70 2.25
C GLU A 32 -12.37 22.55 1.28
N VAL A 33 -11.69 22.86 0.16
CA VAL A 33 -11.31 21.85 -0.84
C VAL A 33 -10.01 21.11 -0.46
N ARG A 34 -9.31 21.58 0.56
CA ARG A 34 -8.05 20.99 1.07
C ARG A 34 -8.28 20.11 2.30
N ASP A 35 -9.44 20.25 2.94
CA ASP A 35 -9.79 19.51 4.14
C ASP A 35 -10.17 18.06 3.81
N VAL A 36 -10.04 17.19 4.80
CA VAL A 36 -10.47 15.80 4.72
C VAL A 36 -11.99 15.74 4.93
N HIS A 37 -12.69 15.15 3.97
CA HIS A 37 -14.12 14.92 4.02
C HIS A 37 -14.41 13.46 4.38
N TYR A 38 -15.55 13.15 5.00
CA TYR A 38 -15.92 11.78 5.36
C TYR A 38 -15.97 10.83 4.14
N SER A 39 -16.28 11.33 2.94
CA SER A 39 -16.25 10.54 1.70
C SER A 39 -14.84 10.09 1.26
N HIS A 40 -13.78 10.63 1.90
CA HIS A 40 -12.40 10.19 1.68
C HIS A 40 -12.10 8.82 2.29
N TYR A 41 -12.93 8.38 3.26
CA TYR A 41 -12.71 7.13 3.96
C TYR A 41 -12.58 5.95 2.98
N GLY A 42 -11.48 5.22 3.08
CA GLY A 42 -11.16 4.09 2.21
C GLY A 42 -10.86 4.44 0.73
N ARG A 43 -10.94 5.71 0.33
CA ARG A 43 -10.71 6.20 -1.04
C ARG A 43 -9.47 7.03 -1.17
N MET A 44 -9.34 8.06 -0.35
CA MET A 44 -8.18 8.96 -0.35
C MET A 44 -7.52 8.97 1.03
N CYS A 45 -6.21 8.81 1.08
CA CYS A 45 -5.47 8.84 2.33
C CYS A 45 -5.55 10.22 2.98
N PRO A 46 -5.94 10.31 4.26
CA PRO A 46 -6.02 11.58 4.97
C PRO A 46 -4.65 12.15 5.38
N VAL A 47 -3.61 11.32 5.33
CA VAL A 47 -2.27 11.65 5.84
C VAL A 47 -1.31 12.00 4.70
N GLU A 48 -1.26 11.19 3.64
CA GLU A 48 -0.28 11.36 2.57
C GLU A 48 -0.68 12.46 1.59
N THR A 49 -0.14 13.66 1.79
CA THR A 49 -0.28 14.84 0.91
C THR A 49 1.04 15.60 0.88
N PRO A 50 1.38 16.35 -0.19
CA PRO A 50 2.57 17.20 -0.19
C PRO A 50 2.50 18.28 0.88
N GLU A 51 3.65 18.71 1.34
CA GLU A 51 3.79 19.91 2.16
C GLU A 51 3.85 21.17 1.28
N GLY A 52 3.35 22.28 1.79
CA GLY A 52 3.38 23.58 1.10
C GLY A 52 2.12 23.89 0.28
N PRO A 53 2.22 24.62 -0.85
CA PRO A 53 1.06 25.20 -1.55
C PRO A 53 0.10 24.18 -2.14
N ASN A 54 0.54 22.94 -2.32
CA ASN A 54 -0.28 21.84 -2.87
C ASN A 54 -0.94 20.97 -1.80
N ILE A 55 -0.83 21.32 -0.52
CA ILE A 55 -1.42 20.53 0.57
C ILE A 55 -2.93 20.35 0.34
N GLY A 56 -3.42 19.14 0.49
CA GLY A 56 -4.83 18.79 0.28
C GLY A 56 -5.31 18.78 -1.18
N LEU A 57 -4.56 19.35 -2.13
CA LEU A 57 -4.90 19.35 -3.56
C LEU A 57 -4.31 18.17 -4.32
N ILE A 58 -3.26 17.57 -3.77
CA ILE A 58 -2.67 16.35 -4.27
C ILE A 58 -2.75 15.32 -3.15
N SER A 59 -3.40 14.21 -3.43
CA SER A 59 -3.66 13.13 -2.48
C SER A 59 -3.20 11.81 -3.05
N SER A 60 -3.19 10.78 -2.23
CA SER A 60 -2.87 9.41 -2.64
C SER A 60 -4.09 8.51 -2.47
N LEU A 61 -4.28 7.61 -3.42
CA LEU A 61 -5.31 6.58 -3.35
C LEU A 61 -5.05 5.65 -2.17
N SER A 62 -6.08 5.35 -1.37
CA SER A 62 -6.00 4.41 -0.25
C SER A 62 -5.71 2.98 -0.74
N ASN A 63 -5.21 2.11 0.16
CA ASN A 63 -4.71 0.78 -0.17
C ASN A 63 -5.67 -0.05 -1.03
N TYR A 64 -6.94 -0.11 -0.64
CA TYR A 64 -7.95 -0.92 -1.34
C TYR A 64 -8.85 -0.13 -2.27
N GLY A 65 -8.63 1.19 -2.39
CA GLY A 65 -9.40 2.03 -3.29
C GLY A 65 -9.13 1.69 -4.75
N ILE A 66 -10.19 1.60 -5.54
CA ILE A 66 -10.14 1.41 -7.01
C ILE A 66 -10.90 2.52 -7.71
N VAL A 67 -10.56 2.76 -8.96
CA VAL A 67 -11.29 3.70 -9.82
C VAL A 67 -12.18 2.91 -10.78
N ASN A 68 -13.49 3.15 -10.73
CA ASN A 68 -14.44 2.47 -11.61
C ASN A 68 -14.42 3.05 -13.04
N LYS A 69 -15.20 2.44 -13.92
CA LYS A 69 -15.32 2.85 -15.34
C LYS A 69 -15.87 4.28 -15.57
N TYR A 70 -16.48 4.86 -14.54
CA TYR A 70 -17.00 6.24 -14.57
C TYR A 70 -16.03 7.27 -13.99
N GLY A 71 -14.87 6.83 -13.49
CA GLY A 71 -13.88 7.70 -12.85
C GLY A 71 -14.15 7.97 -11.36
N LEU A 72 -15.14 7.30 -10.74
CA LEU A 72 -15.41 7.40 -9.31
C LEU A 72 -14.54 6.42 -8.53
N ILE A 73 -14.13 6.81 -7.32
CA ILE A 73 -13.34 5.95 -6.44
C ILE A 73 -14.29 5.11 -5.60
N GLU A 74 -14.08 3.80 -5.60
CA GLU A 74 -14.81 2.83 -4.81
C GLU A 74 -13.90 2.20 -3.77
N THR A 75 -14.48 1.81 -2.63
CA THR A 75 -13.79 1.11 -1.55
C THR A 75 -14.53 -0.20 -1.23
N PRO A 76 -13.82 -1.27 -0.86
CA PRO A 76 -14.46 -2.54 -0.55
C PRO A 76 -14.99 -2.57 0.88
N TYR A 77 -16.15 -3.17 1.05
CA TYR A 77 -16.76 -3.52 2.33
C TYR A 77 -17.15 -4.99 2.35
N ARG A 78 -17.11 -5.61 3.51
CA ARG A 78 -17.66 -6.94 3.72
C ARG A 78 -19.19 -6.85 3.81
N ARG A 79 -19.85 -7.70 3.06
CA ARG A 79 -21.31 -7.75 3.04
C ARG A 79 -21.85 -8.46 4.27
N ILE A 80 -22.92 -7.95 4.84
CA ILE A 80 -23.67 -8.58 5.91
C ILE A 80 -24.92 -9.22 5.32
N ASN A 81 -25.22 -10.45 5.73
CA ASN A 81 -26.41 -11.16 5.31
C ASN A 81 -27.64 -10.53 5.99
N PRO A 82 -28.63 -10.00 5.23
CA PRO A 82 -29.78 -9.29 5.83
C PRO A 82 -30.73 -10.19 6.64
N LYS A 83 -30.59 -11.54 6.54
CA LYS A 83 -31.46 -12.47 7.28
C LYS A 83 -30.81 -13.02 8.54
N THR A 84 -29.50 -13.28 8.51
CA THR A 84 -28.76 -13.88 9.64
C THR A 84 -27.95 -12.84 10.42
N HIS A 85 -27.79 -11.62 9.89
CA HIS A 85 -26.94 -10.55 10.43
C HIS A 85 -25.48 -10.99 10.64
N GLU A 86 -25.02 -11.95 9.84
CA GLU A 86 -23.66 -12.46 9.84
C GLU A 86 -22.82 -11.78 8.76
N VAL A 87 -21.58 -11.46 9.09
CA VAL A 87 -20.61 -10.90 8.16
C VAL A 87 -20.12 -12.00 7.21
N THR A 88 -20.24 -11.76 5.91
CA THR A 88 -19.78 -12.69 4.88
C THR A 88 -18.35 -12.36 4.44
N ASN A 89 -17.69 -13.28 3.75
CA ASN A 89 -16.39 -13.03 3.12
C ASN A 89 -16.51 -12.37 1.73
N GLU A 90 -17.74 -12.08 1.28
CA GLU A 90 -17.97 -11.37 0.04
C GLU A 90 -17.65 -9.88 0.22
N CYS A 91 -16.78 -9.35 -0.65
CA CYS A 91 -16.47 -7.93 -0.69
C CYS A 91 -17.28 -7.23 -1.77
N LEU A 92 -17.93 -6.14 -1.38
CA LEU A 92 -18.68 -5.26 -2.26
C LEU A 92 -17.93 -3.94 -2.40
N TYR A 93 -17.62 -3.53 -3.62
CA TYR A 93 -17.06 -2.20 -3.90
C TYR A 93 -18.18 -1.16 -3.98
N VAL A 94 -18.05 -0.10 -3.20
CA VAL A 94 -19.12 0.89 -2.99
C VAL A 94 -18.57 2.29 -3.22
N THR A 95 -19.31 3.10 -3.98
CA THR A 95 -19.09 4.54 -4.15
C THR A 95 -19.57 5.33 -2.94
N ALA A 96 -19.12 6.57 -2.77
CA ALA A 96 -19.44 7.39 -1.61
C ALA A 96 -20.93 7.74 -1.48
N ASP A 97 -21.64 7.91 -2.59
CA ASP A 97 -23.07 8.20 -2.64
C ASP A 97 -23.93 7.03 -2.11
N ILE A 98 -23.54 5.79 -2.41
CA ILE A 98 -24.23 4.60 -1.90
C ILE A 98 -23.93 4.39 -0.42
N GLU A 99 -22.71 4.73 0.01
CA GLU A 99 -22.23 4.57 1.38
C GLU A 99 -22.90 5.53 2.37
N GLU A 100 -23.28 6.75 1.94
CA GLU A 100 -23.67 7.86 2.80
C GLU A 100 -24.79 7.50 3.82
N ASN A 101 -25.72 6.64 3.40
CA ASN A 101 -26.86 6.25 4.24
C ASN A 101 -26.68 4.89 4.93
N LYS A 102 -25.50 4.26 4.80
CA LYS A 102 -25.22 2.93 5.35
C LYS A 102 -24.59 3.00 6.73
N VAL A 103 -25.00 2.07 7.59
CA VAL A 103 -24.36 1.84 8.89
C VAL A 103 -23.23 0.84 8.69
N ILE A 104 -21.99 1.24 8.95
CA ILE A 104 -20.79 0.48 8.65
C ILE A 104 -20.03 0.19 9.93
N ALA A 105 -19.85 -1.09 10.25
CA ALA A 105 -19.07 -1.55 11.38
C ALA A 105 -17.56 -1.43 11.15
N GLN A 106 -16.81 -1.17 12.22
CA GLN A 106 -15.35 -1.14 12.18
C GLN A 106 -14.79 -2.55 11.98
N ALA A 107 -13.64 -2.64 11.27
CA ALA A 107 -12.95 -3.90 11.02
C ALA A 107 -12.40 -4.59 12.29
N SER A 108 -12.24 -3.85 13.40
CA SER A 108 -11.72 -4.34 14.67
C SER A 108 -12.77 -5.05 15.53
N GLU A 109 -14.06 -5.00 15.15
CA GLU A 109 -15.12 -5.64 15.92
C GLU A 109 -14.95 -7.16 15.94
N PRO A 110 -15.04 -7.77 17.15
CA PRO A 110 -14.87 -9.22 17.28
C PRO A 110 -16.05 -9.98 16.67
N LEU A 111 -15.71 -10.97 15.85
CA LEU A 111 -16.67 -11.85 15.20
C LEU A 111 -16.51 -13.29 15.73
N SER A 112 -17.60 -14.05 15.71
CA SER A 112 -17.58 -15.49 15.91
C SER A 112 -17.05 -16.22 14.67
N ASP A 113 -16.77 -17.51 14.78
CA ASP A 113 -16.37 -18.37 13.65
C ASP A 113 -17.41 -18.39 12.51
N THR A 114 -18.68 -18.13 12.84
CA THR A 114 -19.78 -18.04 11.86
C THR A 114 -19.93 -16.67 11.21
N GLY A 115 -19.19 -15.66 11.71
CA GLY A 115 -19.27 -14.27 11.24
C GLY A 115 -20.30 -13.41 11.98
N ALA A 116 -20.90 -13.90 13.07
CA ALA A 116 -21.79 -13.10 13.89
C ALA A 116 -21.03 -12.18 14.85
N PHE A 117 -21.54 -10.97 15.09
CA PHE A 117 -20.96 -10.04 16.06
C PHE A 117 -21.10 -10.61 17.49
N LEU A 118 -20.00 -10.55 18.25
CA LEU A 118 -19.98 -11.01 19.65
C LEU A 118 -20.51 -9.94 20.62
N ASN A 119 -20.35 -8.68 20.26
CA ASN A 119 -20.79 -7.55 21.08
C ASN A 119 -22.28 -7.26 20.87
N ARG A 120 -22.95 -6.85 21.95
CA ARG A 120 -24.35 -6.41 21.91
C ARG A 120 -24.51 -5.09 21.15
N TYR A 121 -23.52 -4.21 21.26
CA TYR A 121 -23.42 -2.97 20.52
C TYR A 121 -22.11 -2.96 19.75
N VAL A 122 -22.18 -2.57 18.51
CA VAL A 122 -21.08 -2.57 17.54
C VAL A 122 -20.68 -1.13 17.26
N ALA A 123 -19.39 -0.84 17.31
CA ALA A 123 -18.88 0.48 16.93
C ALA A 123 -19.03 0.68 15.42
N CYS A 124 -19.82 1.67 15.03
CA CYS A 124 -20.20 1.92 13.64
C CYS A 124 -19.99 3.39 13.27
N ARG A 125 -20.03 3.65 11.97
CA ARG A 125 -20.14 5.01 11.41
C ARG A 125 -21.30 5.07 10.40
N ARG A 126 -21.86 6.26 10.26
CA ARG A 126 -22.82 6.58 9.22
C ARG A 126 -22.57 8.00 8.73
N GLY A 127 -22.05 8.14 7.51
CA GLY A 127 -21.55 9.42 7.03
C GLY A 127 -20.48 10.01 7.96
N PRO A 128 -20.67 11.24 8.50
CA PRO A 128 -19.73 11.87 9.43
C PRO A 128 -19.86 11.37 10.88
N ASP A 129 -20.98 10.73 11.24
CA ASP A 129 -21.30 10.40 12.62
C ASP A 129 -20.71 9.04 13.03
N VAL A 130 -20.13 9.00 14.24
CA VAL A 130 -19.71 7.77 14.91
C VAL A 130 -20.79 7.39 15.91
N LEU A 131 -21.25 6.16 15.86
CA LEU A 131 -22.36 5.66 16.66
C LEU A 131 -22.13 4.21 17.09
N GLU A 132 -22.84 3.79 18.12
CA GLU A 132 -22.99 2.40 18.50
C GLU A 132 -24.36 1.91 18.02
N ALA A 133 -24.37 0.82 17.25
CA ALA A 133 -25.58 0.25 16.68
C ALA A 133 -25.77 -1.21 17.12
N SER A 134 -27.02 -1.69 17.09
CA SER A 134 -27.25 -3.11 17.25
C SER A 134 -26.78 -3.91 16.01
N PRO A 135 -26.35 -5.17 16.14
CA PRO A 135 -25.95 -6.00 14.99
C PRO A 135 -27.00 -6.06 13.86
N GLU A 136 -28.27 -5.88 14.19
CA GLU A 136 -29.38 -5.92 13.25
C GLU A 136 -29.45 -4.69 12.34
N GLU A 137 -28.89 -3.55 12.80
CA GLU A 137 -28.88 -2.27 12.08
C GLU A 137 -27.66 -2.09 11.19
N VAL A 138 -26.67 -2.98 11.27
CA VAL A 138 -25.43 -2.88 10.52
C VAL A 138 -25.60 -3.40 9.10
N ASP A 139 -25.31 -2.56 8.12
CA ASP A 139 -25.41 -2.89 6.69
C ASP A 139 -24.14 -3.52 6.13
N LEU A 140 -22.98 -3.00 6.50
CA LEU A 140 -21.67 -3.32 5.95
C LEU A 140 -20.62 -3.37 7.06
N MET A 141 -19.46 -3.97 6.78
CA MET A 141 -18.32 -3.95 7.68
C MET A 141 -17.05 -3.62 6.91
N ASP A 142 -16.15 -2.84 7.52
CA ASP A 142 -14.83 -2.55 6.97
C ASP A 142 -14.02 -3.84 6.77
N VAL A 143 -13.19 -3.88 5.72
CA VAL A 143 -12.36 -5.04 5.42
C VAL A 143 -11.14 -5.10 6.35
N SER A 144 -10.49 -3.96 6.57
CA SER A 144 -9.27 -3.87 7.37
C SER A 144 -9.05 -2.41 7.82
N PRO A 145 -8.41 -2.17 8.98
CA PRO A 145 -7.98 -0.83 9.38
C PRO A 145 -7.02 -0.16 8.37
N LYS A 146 -6.24 -0.94 7.61
CA LYS A 146 -5.34 -0.44 6.55
C LYS A 146 -6.10 0.20 5.37
N GLN A 147 -7.41 0.04 5.30
CA GLN A 147 -8.26 0.58 4.25
C GLN A 147 -8.22 2.11 4.19
N VAL A 148 -8.03 2.78 5.32
CA VAL A 148 -8.09 4.25 5.43
C VAL A 148 -6.87 4.93 4.82
N VAL A 149 -5.71 4.30 4.91
CA VAL A 149 -4.41 4.90 4.59
C VAL A 149 -3.87 4.44 3.22
N SER A 150 -2.95 5.23 2.66
CA SER A 150 -2.20 4.87 1.46
C SER A 150 -1.10 3.85 1.74
N ILE A 151 -0.48 3.32 0.69
CA ILE A 151 0.64 2.37 0.80
C ILE A 151 1.80 2.97 1.58
N GLY A 152 2.21 4.21 1.26
CA GLY A 152 3.30 4.88 1.96
C GLY A 152 3.04 5.04 3.46
N THR A 153 1.84 5.47 3.81
CA THR A 153 1.44 5.63 5.22
C THR A 153 1.32 4.30 5.95
N SER A 154 0.85 3.24 5.27
CA SER A 154 0.70 1.89 5.87
C SER A 154 2.03 1.18 6.16
N LEU A 155 3.14 1.69 5.63
CA LEU A 155 4.49 1.19 5.93
C LEU A 155 5.10 1.80 7.20
N ILE A 156 4.44 2.75 7.85
CA ILE A 156 4.89 3.36 9.10
C ILE A 156 4.50 2.44 10.26
N PRO A 157 5.46 1.82 10.97
CA PRO A 157 5.15 1.00 12.12
C PRO A 157 4.65 1.88 13.27
N PHE A 158 3.68 1.37 14.05
CA PHE A 158 3.06 2.08 15.18
C PHE A 158 2.42 3.43 14.81
N LEU A 159 1.88 3.53 13.60
CA LEU A 159 1.28 4.75 13.05
C LEU A 159 0.23 5.36 14.01
N GLU A 160 -0.53 4.53 14.71
CA GLU A 160 -1.58 4.92 15.65
C GLU A 160 -1.06 5.72 16.86
N HIS A 161 0.23 5.66 17.14
CA HIS A 161 0.88 6.41 18.22
C HIS A 161 1.55 7.70 17.76
N ASP A 162 1.59 7.94 16.44
CA ASP A 162 2.22 9.11 15.86
C ASP A 162 1.22 10.25 15.63
N ASP A 163 1.69 11.48 15.82
CA ASP A 163 0.96 12.66 15.36
C ASP A 163 0.85 12.68 13.83
N THR A 164 -0.32 13.09 13.32
CA THR A 164 -0.62 13.11 11.88
C THR A 164 0.40 13.94 11.08
N ASN A 165 0.87 15.07 11.62
CA ASN A 165 1.87 15.90 10.95
C ASN A 165 3.19 15.15 10.77
N ARG A 166 3.62 14.39 11.77
CA ARG A 166 4.84 13.58 11.70
C ARG A 166 4.68 12.37 10.78
N ALA A 167 3.52 11.75 10.78
CA ALA A 167 3.19 10.67 9.85
C ALA A 167 3.20 11.15 8.39
N LEU A 168 2.67 12.34 8.10
CA LEU A 168 2.73 12.99 6.79
C LEU A 168 4.19 13.20 6.35
N MET A 169 5.00 13.80 7.20
CA MET A 169 6.43 14.00 6.91
C MET A 169 7.14 12.66 6.65
N GLY A 170 6.91 11.65 7.50
CA GLY A 170 7.48 10.32 7.36
C GLY A 170 7.08 9.64 6.05
N ALA A 171 5.80 9.66 5.68
CA ALA A 171 5.31 9.11 4.42
C ALA A 171 5.94 9.80 3.20
N ASN A 172 6.12 11.13 3.25
CA ASN A 172 6.81 11.88 2.20
C ASN A 172 8.30 11.54 2.12
N MET A 173 8.99 11.38 3.27
CA MET A 173 10.42 11.06 3.34
C MET A 173 10.73 9.65 2.85
N GLN A 174 9.89 8.65 3.09
CA GLN A 174 10.08 7.29 2.57
C GLN A 174 10.24 7.25 1.04
N ARG A 175 9.56 8.13 0.32
CA ARG A 175 9.65 8.22 -1.15
C ARG A 175 10.99 8.80 -1.64
N GLN A 176 11.75 9.45 -0.77
CA GLN A 176 13.04 10.08 -1.09
C GLN A 176 14.22 9.17 -0.76
N ALA A 177 13.98 8.00 -0.14
CA ALA A 177 15.03 7.07 0.24
C ALA A 177 15.80 6.58 -0.98
N VAL A 178 17.14 6.61 -0.89
CA VAL A 178 18.04 6.17 -1.97
C VAL A 178 18.29 4.67 -1.83
N PRO A 179 18.25 3.89 -2.93
CA PRO A 179 18.58 2.48 -2.92
C PRO A 179 20.00 2.22 -2.42
N LEU A 180 20.15 1.29 -1.48
CA LEU A 180 21.44 0.88 -0.96
C LEU A 180 22.06 -0.21 -1.83
N LEU A 181 23.41 -0.36 -1.78
CA LEU A 181 24.13 -1.43 -2.45
C LEU A 181 23.76 -2.81 -1.87
N ARG A 182 23.52 -2.87 -0.57
CA ARG A 182 22.98 -4.03 0.15
C ARG A 182 21.75 -3.56 0.88
N PRO A 183 20.55 -3.76 0.32
CA PRO A 183 19.33 -3.48 1.02
C PRO A 183 19.16 -4.49 2.17
N GLU A 184 18.57 -4.05 3.26
CA GLU A 184 18.23 -4.87 4.41
C GLU A 184 16.75 -4.68 4.73
N ALA A 185 16.03 -5.78 4.92
CA ALA A 185 14.64 -5.75 5.32
C ALA A 185 14.50 -5.10 6.71
N PRO A 186 13.42 -4.34 6.97
CA PRO A 186 13.24 -3.67 8.24
C PRO A 186 13.04 -4.69 9.37
N LEU A 187 13.71 -4.49 10.53
CA LEU A 187 13.55 -5.34 11.70
C LEU A 187 12.14 -5.25 12.30
N VAL A 188 11.51 -4.08 12.19
CA VAL A 188 10.13 -3.82 12.60
C VAL A 188 9.37 -3.35 11.38
N GLY A 189 8.41 -4.14 10.95
CA GLY A 189 7.58 -3.88 9.77
C GLY A 189 6.10 -3.97 10.09
N THR A 190 5.28 -3.63 9.10
CA THR A 190 3.81 -3.65 9.17
C THR A 190 3.18 -4.83 8.41
N GLY A 191 4.00 -5.61 7.69
CA GLY A 191 3.56 -6.65 6.76
C GLY A 191 3.12 -6.13 5.39
N MET A 192 3.11 -4.81 5.18
CA MET A 192 2.86 -4.22 3.85
C MET A 192 4.11 -4.20 2.97
N GLU A 193 5.29 -4.36 3.56
CA GLU A 193 6.58 -4.35 2.86
C GLU A 193 6.64 -5.46 1.81
N TRP A 194 6.14 -6.64 2.17
CA TRP A 194 6.06 -7.78 1.26
C TRP A 194 5.14 -7.50 0.07
N VAL A 195 3.92 -7.02 0.33
CA VAL A 195 2.94 -6.69 -0.71
C VAL A 195 3.46 -5.57 -1.61
N ALA A 196 4.00 -4.49 -1.02
CA ALA A 196 4.55 -3.38 -1.77
C ALA A 196 5.76 -3.78 -2.62
N GLY A 197 6.63 -4.67 -2.12
CA GLY A 197 7.78 -5.20 -2.87
C GLY A 197 7.36 -5.99 -4.11
N GLN A 198 6.40 -6.88 -3.96
CA GLN A 198 5.89 -7.70 -5.07
C GLN A 198 5.08 -6.88 -6.08
N ASP A 199 4.13 -6.07 -5.61
CA ASP A 199 3.21 -5.30 -6.47
C ASP A 199 3.92 -4.14 -7.19
N SER A 200 5.06 -3.66 -6.70
CA SER A 200 5.87 -2.65 -7.38
C SER A 200 6.41 -3.12 -8.75
N GLY A 201 6.47 -4.43 -8.96
CA GLY A 201 7.01 -5.03 -10.18
C GLY A 201 8.54 -4.95 -10.29
N VAL A 202 9.24 -4.57 -9.22
CA VAL A 202 10.71 -4.50 -9.18
C VAL A 202 11.31 -5.89 -8.98
N CYS A 203 10.63 -6.77 -8.23
CA CYS A 203 10.99 -8.17 -8.07
C CYS A 203 10.49 -9.01 -9.24
N VAL A 204 11.24 -10.06 -9.57
CA VAL A 204 10.82 -11.07 -10.56
C VAL A 204 10.14 -12.21 -9.83
N LEU A 205 8.87 -12.44 -10.13
CA LEU A 205 8.06 -13.50 -9.51
C LEU A 205 7.92 -14.71 -10.44
N ALA A 206 7.88 -15.90 -9.87
CA ALA A 206 7.62 -17.14 -10.60
C ALA A 206 6.16 -17.15 -11.10
N LYS A 207 5.97 -17.37 -12.39
CA LYS A 207 4.64 -17.49 -13.01
C LYS A 207 3.94 -18.80 -12.63
N ARG A 208 4.73 -19.88 -12.51
CA ARG A 208 4.27 -21.25 -12.25
C ARG A 208 5.22 -21.94 -11.30
N SER A 209 4.71 -22.96 -10.62
CA SER A 209 5.54 -23.87 -9.81
C SER A 209 6.44 -24.72 -10.70
N GLY A 210 7.65 -25.01 -10.21
CA GLY A 210 8.61 -25.78 -10.96
C GLY A 210 9.99 -25.88 -10.30
N VAL A 211 10.99 -26.25 -11.09
CA VAL A 211 12.39 -26.39 -10.66
C VAL A 211 13.29 -25.49 -11.50
N VAL A 212 14.17 -24.76 -10.83
CA VAL A 212 15.14 -23.88 -11.47
C VAL A 212 16.21 -24.72 -12.18
N THR A 213 16.27 -24.60 -13.50
CA THR A 213 17.23 -25.40 -14.34
C THR A 213 18.52 -24.67 -14.59
N SER A 214 18.44 -23.32 -14.76
CA SER A 214 19.63 -22.51 -15.04
C SER A 214 19.45 -21.12 -14.43
N VAL A 215 20.51 -20.61 -13.82
CA VAL A 215 20.56 -19.24 -13.27
C VAL A 215 21.87 -18.61 -13.73
N ASN A 216 21.76 -17.43 -14.28
CA ASN A 216 22.90 -16.56 -14.55
C ASN A 216 22.54 -15.10 -14.24
N GLY A 217 23.52 -14.19 -14.32
CA GLY A 217 23.30 -12.78 -13.97
C GLY A 217 22.31 -12.02 -14.87
N LYS A 218 21.89 -12.60 -16.01
CA LYS A 218 20.96 -11.95 -16.96
C LYS A 218 19.64 -12.68 -17.09
N GLN A 219 19.58 -13.97 -16.74
CA GLN A 219 18.45 -14.82 -17.04
C GLN A 219 18.28 -15.94 -16.01
N ILE A 220 17.04 -16.24 -15.68
CA ILE A 220 16.63 -17.41 -14.88
C ILE A 220 15.73 -18.28 -15.76
N ILE A 221 15.97 -19.59 -15.78
CA ILE A 221 15.14 -20.56 -16.51
C ILE A 221 14.57 -21.55 -15.50
N VAL A 222 13.25 -21.62 -15.45
CA VAL A 222 12.49 -22.54 -14.60
C VAL A 222 11.76 -23.54 -15.47
N ARG A 223 11.93 -24.83 -15.17
CA ARG A 223 11.11 -25.88 -15.77
C ARG A 223 9.86 -26.05 -14.90
N ALA A 224 8.73 -25.66 -15.42
CA ALA A 224 7.46 -25.82 -14.75
C ALA A 224 7.06 -27.31 -14.64
N ASP A 225 6.17 -27.63 -13.71
CA ASP A 225 5.70 -28.99 -13.45
C ASP A 225 5.01 -29.63 -14.65
N ASN A 226 4.45 -28.79 -15.56
CA ASN A 226 3.87 -29.24 -16.83
C ASN A 226 4.93 -29.59 -17.92
N GLY A 227 6.21 -29.44 -17.61
CA GLY A 227 7.35 -29.72 -18.52
C GLY A 227 7.75 -28.56 -19.43
N GLU A 228 7.04 -27.44 -19.43
CA GLU A 228 7.41 -26.23 -20.18
C GLU A 228 8.53 -25.46 -19.48
N TYR A 229 9.25 -24.63 -20.24
CA TYR A 229 10.31 -23.77 -19.72
C TYR A 229 9.83 -22.32 -19.68
N ASP A 230 9.87 -21.72 -18.48
CA ASP A 230 9.67 -20.29 -18.28
C ASP A 230 11.02 -19.59 -18.19
N THR A 231 11.21 -18.58 -19.01
CA THR A 231 12.41 -17.77 -19.06
C THR A 231 12.16 -16.39 -18.51
N TYR A 232 13.00 -15.94 -17.59
CA TYR A 232 12.92 -14.63 -16.92
C TYR A 232 14.19 -13.86 -17.20
N ASP A 233 14.08 -12.80 -18.01
CA ASP A 233 15.20 -11.90 -18.29
C ASP A 233 15.30 -10.84 -17.19
N LEU A 234 16.51 -10.61 -16.69
CA LEU A 234 16.81 -9.70 -15.59
C LEU A 234 17.29 -8.34 -16.11
N ILE A 235 16.75 -7.28 -15.55
CA ILE A 235 17.19 -5.91 -15.82
C ILE A 235 18.54 -5.68 -15.14
N LYS A 236 19.54 -5.24 -15.91
CA LYS A 236 20.89 -5.03 -15.43
C LYS A 236 21.34 -3.59 -15.63
N PHE A 237 21.68 -2.91 -14.52
CA PHE A 237 22.34 -1.60 -14.48
C PHE A 237 21.67 -0.52 -15.34
N LEU A 238 20.33 -0.51 -15.34
CA LEU A 238 19.57 0.53 -16.03
C LEU A 238 19.51 1.81 -15.17
N ARG A 239 19.67 2.96 -15.80
CA ARG A 239 19.55 4.24 -15.14
C ARG A 239 18.08 4.64 -14.96
N SER A 240 17.67 5.01 -13.76
CA SER A 240 16.34 5.58 -13.50
C SER A 240 16.27 7.08 -13.88
N ASN A 241 15.08 7.67 -13.84
CA ASN A 241 14.86 9.09 -14.08
C ASN A 241 15.63 9.99 -13.10
N GLN A 242 15.84 9.55 -11.87
CA GLN A 242 16.60 10.26 -10.84
C GLN A 242 18.07 9.82 -10.75
N SER A 243 18.56 9.13 -11.77
CA SER A 243 19.96 8.67 -11.86
C SER A 243 20.33 7.60 -10.82
N THR A 244 19.36 6.90 -10.25
CA THR A 244 19.60 5.72 -9.43
C THR A 244 19.77 4.48 -10.31
N CYS A 245 20.39 3.42 -9.78
CA CYS A 245 20.67 2.20 -10.52
C CYS A 245 19.53 1.19 -10.34
N ILE A 246 18.86 0.82 -11.44
CA ILE A 246 17.91 -0.29 -11.48
C ILE A 246 18.71 -1.54 -11.85
N ASN A 247 18.80 -2.50 -10.94
CA ASN A 247 19.52 -3.75 -11.15
C ASN A 247 18.77 -4.88 -10.45
N GLN A 248 18.55 -5.97 -11.17
CA GLN A 248 17.95 -7.18 -10.62
C GLN A 248 19.02 -8.26 -10.43
N HIS A 249 18.97 -8.96 -9.30
CA HIS A 249 19.88 -10.06 -9.02
C HIS A 249 19.11 -11.30 -8.56
N PRO A 250 19.47 -12.48 -9.04
CA PRO A 250 18.80 -13.72 -8.66
C PRO A 250 19.08 -14.06 -7.19
N ILE A 251 18.04 -14.56 -6.49
CA ILE A 251 18.13 -15.06 -5.12
C ILE A 251 17.97 -16.58 -5.04
N VAL A 252 17.64 -17.22 -6.17
CA VAL A 252 17.47 -18.67 -6.30
C VAL A 252 18.68 -19.31 -6.92
N TYR A 253 18.88 -20.60 -6.64
CA TYR A 253 19.97 -21.41 -7.17
C TYR A 253 19.45 -22.50 -8.09
N LYS A 254 20.35 -23.02 -8.93
CA LYS A 254 20.03 -24.15 -9.79
C LYS A 254 19.64 -25.39 -8.96
N GLY A 255 18.49 -25.95 -9.25
CA GLY A 255 17.93 -27.11 -8.56
C GLY A 255 16.87 -26.76 -7.51
N ASP A 256 16.71 -25.50 -7.17
CA ASP A 256 15.68 -25.06 -6.21
C ASP A 256 14.28 -25.32 -6.76
N LYS A 257 13.38 -25.75 -5.89
CA LYS A 257 11.95 -25.82 -6.17
C LYS A 257 11.34 -24.47 -5.86
N VAL A 258 10.53 -23.98 -6.77
CA VAL A 258 9.86 -22.69 -6.65
C VAL A 258 8.36 -22.86 -6.83
N GLU A 259 7.59 -22.08 -6.08
CA GLU A 259 6.13 -22.02 -6.16
C GLU A 259 5.68 -20.83 -7.01
N ALA A 260 4.46 -20.89 -7.54
CA ALA A 260 3.87 -19.76 -8.26
C ALA A 260 3.75 -18.54 -7.32
N GLY A 261 4.21 -17.36 -7.77
CA GLY A 261 4.26 -16.13 -6.97
C GLY A 261 5.51 -15.97 -6.09
N GLN A 262 6.37 -16.97 -5.99
CA GLN A 262 7.63 -16.87 -5.24
C GLN A 262 8.61 -15.93 -5.94
N THR A 263 9.35 -15.12 -5.17
CA THR A 263 10.36 -14.21 -5.69
C THR A 263 11.59 -15.01 -6.19
N LEU A 264 11.96 -14.76 -7.45
CA LEU A 264 13.13 -15.37 -8.11
C LEU A 264 14.34 -14.45 -8.13
N ALA A 265 14.08 -13.14 -8.24
CA ALA A 265 15.14 -12.14 -8.25
C ALA A 265 14.65 -10.86 -7.54
N ASP A 266 15.53 -10.30 -6.74
CA ASP A 266 15.35 -9.00 -6.10
C ASP A 266 15.77 -7.87 -7.03
N GLY A 267 15.10 -6.72 -6.86
CA GLY A 267 15.46 -5.49 -7.54
C GLY A 267 16.10 -4.47 -6.60
N MET A 268 16.02 -3.19 -6.98
CA MET A 268 16.49 -2.11 -6.12
C MET A 268 15.61 -1.99 -4.87
N SER A 269 16.22 -1.72 -3.72
CA SER A 269 15.53 -1.54 -2.43
C SER A 269 14.58 -2.69 -2.06
N THR A 270 14.95 -3.93 -2.40
CA THR A 270 14.25 -5.13 -1.98
C THR A 270 15.21 -6.17 -1.43
N ASP A 271 14.75 -6.97 -0.47
CA ASP A 271 15.49 -8.03 0.18
C ASP A 271 14.58 -9.25 0.35
N GLY A 272 14.86 -10.34 -0.35
CA GLY A 272 14.03 -11.55 -0.38
C GLY A 272 12.60 -11.34 -0.91
N GLY A 273 12.36 -10.29 -1.70
CA GLY A 273 11.03 -9.90 -2.19
C GLY A 273 10.29 -8.91 -1.29
N GLU A 274 10.87 -8.56 -0.15
CA GLU A 274 10.35 -7.56 0.79
C GLU A 274 10.94 -6.19 0.51
N LEU A 275 10.14 -5.13 0.69
CA LEU A 275 10.59 -3.75 0.47
C LEU A 275 11.60 -3.34 1.55
N ALA A 276 12.80 -2.93 1.13
CA ALA A 276 13.93 -2.53 1.96
C ALA A 276 14.41 -1.14 1.54
N LEU A 277 13.77 -0.07 2.03
CA LEU A 277 13.98 1.31 1.56
C LEU A 277 15.34 1.90 1.95
N GLY A 278 16.04 1.32 2.93
CA GLY A 278 17.32 1.84 3.40
C GLY A 278 17.21 2.99 4.41
N HIS A 279 18.34 3.60 4.70
CA HIS A 279 18.44 4.63 5.74
C HIS A 279 18.15 6.02 5.17
N LEU A 280 17.25 6.76 5.80
CA LEU A 280 16.99 8.17 5.48
C LEU A 280 18.07 9.08 6.09
N SER A 281 18.64 8.69 7.23
CA SER A 281 19.67 9.46 7.94
C SER A 281 20.82 8.57 8.39
N LEU A 282 22.03 9.06 8.21
CA LEU A 282 23.28 8.41 8.65
C LEU A 282 23.83 9.02 9.94
N ILE A 283 23.08 9.88 10.62
CA ILE A 283 23.56 10.65 11.78
C ILE A 283 24.13 9.76 12.90
N HIS A 284 23.51 8.62 13.15
CA HIS A 284 23.98 7.67 14.17
C HIS A 284 25.14 6.79 13.72
N ILE A 285 25.43 6.75 12.43
CA ILE A 285 26.48 5.92 11.83
C ILE A 285 27.70 6.77 11.48
N SER A 286 27.48 7.89 10.75
CA SER A 286 28.58 8.73 10.25
C SER A 286 28.97 9.88 11.17
N GLU A 287 28.09 10.32 12.06
CA GLU A 287 28.33 11.42 13.00
C GLU A 287 27.92 11.08 14.45
N PRO A 288 28.32 9.93 15.02
CA PRO A 288 27.88 9.52 16.35
C PRO A 288 28.35 10.43 17.48
N THR A 289 29.38 11.25 17.25
CA THR A 289 29.97 12.15 18.27
C THR A 289 29.41 13.56 18.23
N ARG A 290 28.64 13.94 17.23
CA ARG A 290 28.11 15.32 17.11
C ARG A 290 27.07 15.66 18.19
N HIS A 291 26.45 14.66 18.81
CA HIS A 291 25.52 14.84 19.93
C HIS A 291 26.22 15.10 21.28
N SER A 292 27.53 14.93 21.38
CA SER A 292 28.29 15.16 22.62
C SER A 292 28.82 16.59 22.77
N LEU A 293 28.60 17.44 21.79
CA LEU A 293 28.95 18.86 21.78
C LEU A 293 27.74 19.76 21.93
#